data_d260d287e32dee83f7191e801825e98f
#
_entry.id   d260d287e32dee83f7191e801825e98f
#
_cell.length_a   1.000
_cell.length_b   1.000
_cell.length_c   1.000
_cell.angle_alpha   90.00
_cell.angle_beta   90.00
_cell.angle_gamma   90.00
#
_symmetry.space_group_name_H-M   'P 1'
#
loop_
_entity.id
_entity.type
_entity.pdbx_description
1 polymer ?
#
loop_
_entity_poly.entity_id
_entity_poly.type
_entity_poly.pdbx_seq_one_letter_code
_entity_poly.pdbx_strand_id
1 'polypeptide(L)'
;MRLTQLKLAGFKSFVDPTVIPVPSQLVGVVGPNGCGKSNIIDAVRWVLGEAKASELRGESMQDVIFNGSGNRKPAARASVEMVFDNSEGRAAGQWSTYAEIAVRRVLTRDGTSSYFVNNQQVRRRDIHDIFLGTGLGARGYAIIGQGMINRLIEARPEELRVFLEEAA
;
A
#
# COMPACT_ATOMS: atom_id res chain seq x y z
N MET A 1 11.52 10.22 6.02
CA MET A 1 10.13 9.73 6.28
C MET A 1 10.19 8.24 6.57
N ARG A 2 9.65 7.77 7.70
CA ARG A 2 9.75 6.38 8.17
C ARG A 2 8.36 5.82 8.49
N LEU A 3 8.02 4.64 7.96
CA LEU A 3 6.77 3.96 8.29
C LEU A 3 6.77 3.55 9.77
N THR A 4 5.73 3.89 10.51
CA THR A 4 5.58 3.58 11.95
C THR A 4 4.43 2.62 12.23
N GLN A 5 3.38 2.66 11.41
CA GLN A 5 2.20 1.81 11.59
C GLN A 5 1.54 1.49 10.25
N LEU A 6 0.96 0.31 10.16
CA LEU A 6 0.02 -0.08 9.12
C LEU A 6 -1.30 -0.48 9.78
N LYS A 7 -2.41 0.18 9.40
CA LYS A 7 -3.74 -0.11 9.91
C LYS A 7 -4.60 -0.68 8.81
N LEU A 8 -5.28 -1.79 9.07
CA LEU A 8 -6.11 -2.51 8.10
C LEU A 8 -7.49 -2.79 8.71
N ALA A 9 -8.53 -2.76 7.90
CA ALA A 9 -9.87 -3.19 8.28
C ALA A 9 -10.65 -3.63 7.04
N GLY A 10 -11.28 -4.79 7.09
CA GLY A 10 -12.04 -5.35 5.96
C GLY A 10 -11.20 -5.68 4.73
N PHE A 11 -9.87 -5.71 4.84
CA PHE A 11 -8.94 -5.93 3.74
C PHE A 11 -8.49 -7.39 3.72
N LYS A 12 -8.88 -8.14 2.67
CA LYS A 12 -8.53 -9.56 2.50
C LYS A 12 -8.75 -10.37 3.78
N SER A 13 -7.70 -10.94 4.38
CA SER A 13 -7.79 -11.71 5.63
C SER A 13 -7.90 -10.84 6.90
N PHE A 14 -7.67 -9.53 6.79
CA PHE A 14 -7.79 -8.60 7.93
C PHE A 14 -9.20 -8.04 8.03
N VAL A 15 -10.10 -8.83 8.62
CA VAL A 15 -11.54 -8.49 8.73
C VAL A 15 -11.76 -7.38 9.75
N ASP A 16 -11.25 -7.59 10.96
CA ASP A 16 -11.36 -6.65 12.06
C ASP A 16 -10.28 -5.56 11.97
N PRO A 17 -10.52 -4.39 12.56
CA PRO A 17 -9.49 -3.36 12.66
C PRO A 17 -8.22 -3.91 13.29
N THR A 18 -7.15 -3.92 12.53
CA THR A 18 -5.84 -4.47 12.92
C THR A 18 -4.79 -3.39 12.77
N VAL A 19 -3.98 -3.19 13.80
CA VAL A 19 -2.83 -2.28 13.78
C VAL A 19 -1.56 -3.11 13.83
N ILE A 20 -0.70 -2.93 12.84
CA ILE A 20 0.62 -3.56 12.76
C ILE A 20 1.66 -2.47 13.03
N PRO A 21 2.33 -2.48 14.19
CA PRO A 21 3.39 -1.52 14.48
C PRO A 21 4.65 -1.85 13.68
N VAL A 22 5.36 -0.82 13.26
CA VAL A 22 6.68 -0.89 12.61
C VAL A 22 7.69 -0.17 13.51
N PRO A 23 8.20 -0.84 14.54
CA PRO A 23 8.94 -0.18 15.63
C PRO A 23 10.36 0.24 15.23
N SER A 24 10.92 -0.35 14.16
CA SER A 24 12.30 -0.07 13.73
C SER A 24 12.40 0.06 12.21
N GLN A 25 13.59 0.42 11.71
CA GLN A 25 13.86 0.52 10.26
C GLN A 25 13.86 -0.85 9.56
N LEU A 26 14.18 -1.92 10.28
CA LEU A 26 14.13 -3.29 9.81
C LEU A 26 13.13 -4.08 10.65
N VAL A 27 12.11 -4.60 10.00
CA VAL A 27 11.05 -5.41 10.63
C VAL A 27 10.83 -6.67 9.82
N GLY A 28 10.85 -7.81 10.47
CA GLY A 28 10.52 -9.11 9.89
C GLY A 28 9.06 -9.49 10.14
N VAL A 29 8.36 -9.98 9.12
CA VAL A 29 7.03 -10.56 9.23
C VAL A 29 7.13 -12.06 8.99
N VAL A 30 6.92 -12.85 10.04
CA VAL A 30 7.04 -14.31 10.02
C VAL A 30 5.70 -14.97 10.35
N GLY A 31 5.52 -16.18 9.86
CA GLY A 31 4.30 -16.97 10.12
C GLY A 31 4.16 -18.13 9.14
N PRO A 32 3.26 -19.09 9.40
CA PRO A 32 3.01 -20.22 8.53
C PRO A 32 2.45 -19.80 7.16
N ASN A 33 2.43 -20.73 6.19
CA ASN A 33 1.82 -20.48 4.90
C ASN A 33 0.31 -20.26 5.06
N GLY A 34 -0.26 -19.33 4.29
CA GLY A 34 -1.69 -19.00 4.32
C GLY A 34 -2.13 -18.07 5.45
N CYS A 35 -1.27 -17.67 6.39
CA CYS A 35 -1.65 -16.80 7.51
C CYS A 35 -1.81 -15.30 7.17
N GLY A 36 -1.67 -14.92 5.91
CA GLY A 36 -1.90 -13.53 5.46
C GLY A 36 -0.65 -12.66 5.33
N LYS A 37 0.59 -13.19 5.49
CA LYS A 37 1.83 -12.41 5.32
C LYS A 37 1.86 -11.60 4.01
N SER A 38 1.53 -12.23 2.89
CA SER A 38 1.52 -11.58 1.59
C SER A 38 0.42 -10.50 1.47
N ASN A 39 -0.64 -10.60 2.27
CA ASN A 39 -1.70 -9.58 2.28
C ASN A 39 -1.22 -8.26 2.89
N ILE A 40 -0.17 -8.28 3.72
CA ILE A 40 0.47 -7.06 4.24
C ILE A 40 1.16 -6.29 3.11
N ILE A 41 1.90 -6.98 2.25
CA ILE A 41 2.55 -6.36 1.07
C ILE A 41 1.49 -5.86 0.08
N ASP A 42 0.43 -6.64 -0.15
CA ASP A 42 -0.68 -6.19 -0.99
C ASP A 42 -1.34 -4.91 -0.44
N ALA A 43 -1.51 -4.82 0.88
CA ALA A 43 -2.06 -3.63 1.53
C ALA A 43 -1.18 -2.39 1.32
N VAL A 44 0.15 -2.54 1.48
CA VAL A 44 1.11 -1.46 1.22
C VAL A 44 1.04 -1.00 -0.23
N ARG A 45 1.09 -1.92 -1.20
CA ARG A 45 0.96 -1.59 -2.63
C ARG A 45 -0.36 -0.90 -2.93
N TRP A 46 -1.43 -1.43 -2.38
CA TRP A 46 -2.78 -0.94 -2.64
C TRP A 46 -2.97 0.50 -2.15
N VAL A 47 -2.55 0.84 -0.93
CA VAL A 47 -2.68 2.20 -0.39
C VAL A 47 -1.82 3.22 -1.15
N LEU A 48 -0.67 2.79 -1.69
CA LEU A 48 0.22 3.61 -2.52
C LEU A 48 -0.30 3.83 -3.94
N GLY A 49 -1.47 3.29 -4.28
CA GLY A 49 -2.14 3.60 -5.53
C GLY A 49 -2.13 2.47 -6.57
N GLU A 50 -1.77 1.21 -6.19
CA GLU A 50 -1.91 0.10 -7.13
C GLU A 50 -3.36 -0.01 -7.62
N ALA A 51 -3.52 -0.03 -8.95
CA ALA A 51 -4.81 -0.05 -9.62
C ALA A 51 -5.08 -1.36 -10.39
N LYS A 52 -4.07 -2.22 -10.51
CA LYS A 52 -4.20 -3.51 -11.18
C LYS A 52 -4.55 -4.58 -10.15
N ALA A 53 -5.72 -5.20 -10.30
CA ALA A 53 -6.17 -6.28 -9.41
C ALA A 53 -5.21 -7.48 -9.42
N SER A 54 -4.65 -7.82 -10.59
CA SER A 54 -3.68 -8.91 -10.76
C SER A 54 -2.42 -8.73 -9.91
N GLU A 55 -1.93 -7.50 -9.74
CA GLU A 55 -0.77 -7.22 -8.88
C GLU A 55 -1.09 -7.42 -7.38
N LEU A 56 -2.38 -7.43 -7.05
CA LEU A 56 -2.91 -7.70 -5.72
C LEU A 56 -3.48 -9.13 -5.61
N ARG A 57 -3.19 -10.00 -6.57
CA ARG A 57 -3.64 -11.40 -6.60
C ARG A 57 -5.17 -11.53 -6.56
N GLY A 58 -5.87 -10.64 -7.25
CA GLY A 58 -7.31 -10.62 -7.44
C GLY A 58 -7.69 -10.54 -8.92
N GLU A 59 -8.93 -10.86 -9.25
CA GLU A 59 -9.53 -10.70 -10.57
C GLU A 59 -10.11 -9.30 -10.73
N SER A 60 -10.70 -8.79 -9.66
CA SER A 60 -11.27 -7.44 -9.57
C SER A 60 -10.70 -6.67 -8.39
N MET A 61 -10.82 -5.33 -8.42
CA MET A 61 -10.34 -4.50 -7.31
C MET A 61 -11.17 -4.74 -6.03
N GLN A 62 -12.42 -5.14 -6.17
CA GLN A 62 -13.30 -5.48 -5.03
C GLN A 62 -12.83 -6.71 -4.26
N ASP A 63 -11.98 -7.56 -4.86
CA ASP A 63 -11.43 -8.75 -4.21
C ASP A 63 -10.49 -8.42 -3.04
N VAL A 64 -10.08 -7.16 -2.89
CA VAL A 64 -9.39 -6.72 -1.69
C VAL A 64 -10.33 -6.59 -0.48
N ILE A 65 -11.66 -6.49 -0.70
CA ILE A 65 -12.64 -6.43 0.37
C ILE A 65 -12.92 -7.86 0.86
N PHE A 66 -12.86 -8.07 2.17
CA PHE A 66 -13.18 -9.37 2.76
C PHE A 66 -14.57 -9.85 2.34
N ASN A 67 -14.64 -11.01 1.71
CA ASN A 67 -15.85 -11.52 1.03
C ASN A 67 -16.68 -12.48 1.89
N GLY A 68 -16.35 -12.56 3.17
CA GLY A 68 -16.98 -13.50 4.10
C GLY A 68 -16.23 -14.83 4.19
N SER A 69 -16.38 -15.52 5.30
CA SER A 69 -15.90 -16.89 5.50
C SER A 69 -16.67 -17.55 6.63
N GLY A 70 -17.16 -18.78 6.41
CA GLY A 70 -17.89 -19.54 7.44
C GLY A 70 -18.96 -18.69 8.13
N ASN A 71 -18.74 -18.36 9.41
CA ASN A 71 -19.69 -17.61 10.22
C ASN A 71 -19.51 -16.08 10.14
N ARG A 72 -18.60 -15.56 9.32
CA ARG A 72 -18.35 -14.11 9.19
C ARG A 72 -18.95 -13.54 7.93
N LYS A 73 -19.75 -12.48 8.09
CA LYS A 73 -20.37 -11.76 6.98
C LYS A 73 -19.32 -11.00 6.17
N PRO A 74 -19.54 -10.79 4.86
CA PRO A 74 -18.71 -9.91 4.05
C PRO A 74 -18.58 -8.52 4.65
N ALA A 75 -17.39 -7.91 4.56
CA ALA A 75 -17.19 -6.53 4.95
C ALA A 75 -17.84 -5.58 3.93
N ALA A 76 -18.34 -4.43 4.39
CA ALA A 76 -18.93 -3.41 3.52
C ALA A 76 -17.85 -2.64 2.73
N ARG A 77 -16.64 -2.56 3.26
CA ARG A 77 -15.51 -1.82 2.67
C ARG A 77 -14.19 -2.39 3.14
N ALA A 78 -13.14 -2.11 2.38
CA ALA A 78 -11.76 -2.25 2.80
C ALA A 78 -11.16 -0.88 3.11
N SER A 79 -10.34 -0.81 4.15
CA SER A 79 -9.56 0.38 4.52
C SER A 79 -8.15 -0.03 4.89
N VAL A 80 -7.16 0.67 4.32
CA VAL A 80 -5.75 0.55 4.69
C VAL A 80 -5.20 1.95 4.93
N GLU A 81 -4.48 2.13 6.03
CA GLU A 81 -3.80 3.39 6.36
C GLU A 81 -2.34 3.09 6.72
N MET A 82 -1.43 3.84 6.12
CA MET A 82 0.00 3.86 6.45
C MET A 82 0.32 5.16 7.18
N VAL A 83 0.96 5.06 8.33
CA VAL A 83 1.37 6.21 9.13
C VAL A 83 2.89 6.32 9.10
N PHE A 84 3.37 7.51 8.76
CA PHE A 84 4.80 7.82 8.62
C PHE A 84 5.21 8.91 9.61
N ASP A 85 6.33 8.72 10.27
CA ASP A 85 7.08 9.78 10.92
C ASP A 85 7.72 10.65 9.82
N ASN A 86 7.38 11.94 9.84
CA ASN A 86 7.89 12.96 8.94
C ASN A 86 8.54 14.13 9.71
N SER A 87 9.06 13.87 10.89
CA SER A 87 9.69 14.90 11.75
C SER A 87 10.83 15.65 11.04
N GLU A 88 11.46 15.03 10.04
CA GLU A 88 12.49 15.64 9.19
C GLU A 88 11.92 16.44 7.99
N GLY A 89 10.59 16.54 7.85
CA GLY A 89 9.95 17.32 6.77
C GLY A 89 10.22 16.83 5.35
N ARG A 90 10.42 15.51 5.16
CA ARG A 90 10.78 14.94 3.84
C ARG A 90 9.59 14.73 2.91
N ALA A 91 8.36 14.83 3.39
CA ALA A 91 7.19 14.75 2.54
C ALA A 91 7.14 15.95 1.58
N ALA A 92 6.71 15.73 0.34
CA ALA A 92 6.68 16.80 -0.66
C ALA A 92 5.55 17.82 -0.43
N GLY A 93 5.77 19.05 -0.89
CA GLY A 93 4.78 20.12 -0.93
C GLY A 93 4.26 20.53 0.44
N GLN A 94 2.95 20.78 0.54
CA GLN A 94 2.29 21.22 1.76
C GLN A 94 2.40 20.24 2.94
N TRP A 95 2.72 18.99 2.66
CA TRP A 95 2.82 17.95 3.66
C TRP A 95 4.13 17.96 4.44
N SER A 96 5.13 18.70 3.98
CA SER A 96 6.43 18.84 4.66
C SER A 96 6.32 19.45 6.06
N THR A 97 5.30 20.23 6.34
CA THR A 97 5.09 20.90 7.63
C THR A 97 4.50 19.99 8.71
N TYR A 98 3.98 18.83 8.32
CA TYR A 98 3.38 17.87 9.27
C TYR A 98 4.45 16.91 9.79
N ALA A 99 4.54 16.75 11.11
CA ALA A 99 5.44 15.80 11.75
C ALA A 99 5.03 14.33 11.51
N GLU A 100 3.75 14.11 11.19
CA GLU A 100 3.21 12.79 10.87
C GLU A 100 2.38 12.86 9.59
N ILE A 101 2.53 11.87 8.72
CA ILE A 101 1.76 11.71 7.50
C ILE A 101 1.00 10.39 7.57
N ALA A 102 -0.32 10.45 7.57
CA ALA A 102 -1.21 9.29 7.48
C ALA A 102 -1.85 9.22 6.10
N VAL A 103 -1.45 8.23 5.30
CA VAL A 103 -2.01 7.98 3.96
C VAL A 103 -3.00 6.84 4.03
N ARG A 104 -4.25 7.08 3.66
CA ARG A 104 -5.33 6.10 3.74
C ARG A 104 -6.06 5.95 2.41
N ARG A 105 -6.36 4.71 2.07
CA ARG A 105 -7.27 4.36 0.98
C ARG A 105 -8.46 3.59 1.52
N VAL A 106 -9.65 3.90 0.99
CA VAL A 106 -10.91 3.20 1.29
C VAL A 106 -11.54 2.76 -0.03
N LEU A 107 -12.02 1.52 -0.10
CA LEU A 107 -12.80 1.00 -1.22
C LEU A 107 -14.10 0.44 -0.68
N THR A 108 -15.20 0.86 -1.26
CA THR A 108 -16.56 0.35 -0.99
C THR A 108 -16.98 -0.66 -2.05
N ARG A 109 -18.01 -1.48 -1.76
CA ARG A 109 -18.45 -2.54 -2.66
C ARG A 109 -19.05 -2.05 -3.98
N ASP A 110 -19.52 -0.81 -4.03
CA ASP A 110 -19.95 -0.14 -5.26
C ASP A 110 -18.79 0.26 -6.19
N GLY A 111 -17.53 0.00 -5.78
CA GLY A 111 -16.33 0.32 -6.54
C GLY A 111 -15.77 1.71 -6.28
N THR A 112 -16.38 2.50 -5.38
CA THR A 112 -15.87 3.83 -5.04
C THR A 112 -14.56 3.73 -4.26
N SER A 113 -13.48 4.28 -4.83
CA SER A 113 -12.14 4.31 -4.22
C SER A 113 -11.76 5.73 -3.83
N SER A 114 -11.55 5.97 -2.54
CA SER A 114 -11.22 7.28 -1.98
C SER A 114 -9.86 7.26 -1.29
N TYR A 115 -9.10 8.35 -1.46
CA TYR A 115 -7.78 8.53 -0.86
C TYR A 115 -7.79 9.70 0.11
N PHE A 116 -7.03 9.58 1.19
CA PHE A 116 -6.92 10.59 2.22
C PHE A 116 -5.46 10.74 2.67
N VAL A 117 -5.07 11.98 2.98
CA VAL A 117 -3.82 12.30 3.67
C VAL A 117 -4.17 13.15 4.90
N ASN A 118 -3.80 12.70 6.08
CA ASN A 118 -4.15 13.34 7.35
C ASN A 118 -5.66 13.67 7.45
N ASN A 119 -6.51 12.71 7.02
CA ASN A 119 -7.97 12.83 6.92
C ASN A 119 -8.51 13.82 5.88
N GLN A 120 -7.66 14.49 5.10
CA GLN A 120 -8.09 15.31 3.97
C GLN A 120 -8.22 14.42 2.73
N GLN A 121 -9.35 14.52 2.03
CA GLN A 121 -9.55 13.77 0.80
C GLN A 121 -8.66 14.34 -0.30
N VAL A 122 -7.95 13.46 -0.98
CA VAL A 122 -6.99 13.78 -2.05
C VAL A 122 -7.21 12.89 -3.28
N ARG A 123 -6.57 13.22 -4.39
CA ARG A 123 -6.58 12.36 -5.58
C ARG A 123 -5.49 11.31 -5.48
N ARG A 124 -5.64 10.22 -6.23
CA ARG A 124 -4.62 9.17 -6.32
C ARG A 124 -3.23 9.73 -6.71
N ARG A 125 -3.18 10.68 -7.65
CA ARG A 125 -1.91 11.30 -8.08
C ARG A 125 -1.22 12.05 -6.94
N ASP A 126 -1.98 12.67 -6.06
CA ASP A 126 -1.44 13.44 -4.93
C ASP A 126 -0.72 12.50 -3.94
N ILE A 127 -1.18 11.23 -3.81
CA ILE A 127 -0.46 10.19 -3.06
C ILE A 127 0.90 9.90 -3.70
N HIS A 128 0.94 9.76 -5.03
CA HIS A 128 2.20 9.53 -5.74
C HIS A 128 3.18 10.70 -5.53
N ASP A 129 2.68 11.93 -5.60
CA ASP A 129 3.49 13.14 -5.48
C ASP A 129 4.13 13.28 -4.08
N ILE A 130 3.46 12.81 -3.02
CA ILE A 130 4.02 12.80 -1.65
C ILE A 130 5.28 11.94 -1.56
N PHE A 131 5.32 10.83 -2.32
CA PHE A 131 6.40 9.86 -2.28
C PHE A 131 7.43 10.03 -3.39
N LEU A 132 7.33 11.09 -4.22
CA LEU A 132 8.35 11.38 -5.23
C LEU A 132 9.74 11.49 -4.62
N GLY A 133 10.71 10.82 -5.22
CA GLY A 133 12.10 10.77 -4.73
C GLY A 133 12.32 9.87 -3.52
N THR A 134 11.29 9.18 -2.99
CA THR A 134 11.45 8.23 -1.88
C THR A 134 11.57 6.77 -2.34
N GLY A 135 11.38 6.50 -3.63
CA GLY A 135 11.28 5.15 -4.19
C GLY A 135 10.00 4.40 -3.82
N LEU A 136 9.12 5.03 -3.02
CA LEU A 136 7.81 4.50 -2.66
C LEU A 136 6.76 4.98 -3.66
N GLY A 137 5.96 4.07 -4.18
CA GLY A 137 4.89 4.37 -5.14
C GLY A 137 4.34 3.08 -5.74
N ALA A 138 3.25 3.16 -6.49
CA ALA A 138 2.65 1.99 -7.14
C ALA A 138 3.60 1.29 -8.14
N ARG A 139 4.53 2.04 -8.70
CA ARG A 139 5.60 1.55 -9.60
C ARG A 139 6.99 1.65 -8.97
N GLY A 140 7.08 2.08 -7.71
CA GLY A 140 8.35 2.32 -7.05
C GLY A 140 9.18 1.04 -6.87
N TYR A 141 10.48 1.15 -7.08
CA TYR A 141 11.45 0.05 -6.94
C TYR A 141 11.63 -0.39 -5.47
N ALA A 142 11.16 0.38 -4.51
CA ALA A 142 11.30 0.08 -3.08
C ALA A 142 10.42 -1.09 -2.61
N ILE A 143 9.41 -1.50 -3.38
CA ILE A 143 8.54 -2.63 -3.02
C ILE A 143 8.84 -3.82 -3.93
N ILE A 144 9.68 -4.72 -3.46
CA ILE A 144 10.05 -5.94 -4.18
C ILE A 144 9.06 -7.04 -3.79
N GLY A 145 8.17 -7.39 -4.71
CA GLY A 145 7.22 -8.50 -4.53
C GLY A 145 7.75 -9.83 -5.06
N GLN A 146 7.06 -10.90 -4.74
CA GLN A 146 7.37 -12.24 -5.24
C GLN A 146 7.34 -12.26 -6.77
N GLY A 147 8.40 -12.82 -7.40
CA GLY A 147 8.53 -12.91 -8.86
C GLY A 147 8.93 -11.60 -9.55
N MET A 148 9.09 -10.49 -8.85
CA MET A 148 9.48 -9.21 -9.45
C MET A 148 10.91 -9.26 -10.02
N ILE A 149 11.82 -9.93 -9.33
CA ILE A 149 13.22 -10.09 -9.79
C ILE A 149 13.26 -10.89 -11.11
N ASN A 150 12.49 -11.96 -11.22
CA ASN A 150 12.43 -12.75 -12.45
C ASN A 150 11.87 -11.90 -13.62
N ARG A 151 10.81 -11.11 -13.35
CA ARG A 151 10.27 -10.18 -14.35
C ARG A 151 11.28 -9.11 -14.78
N LEU A 152 12.12 -8.63 -13.87
CA LEU A 152 13.18 -7.67 -14.20
C LEU A 152 14.28 -8.30 -15.06
N ILE A 153 14.65 -9.54 -14.80
CA ILE A 153 15.65 -10.28 -15.59
C ILE A 153 15.15 -10.53 -17.01
N GLU A 154 13.85 -10.77 -17.17
CA GLU A 154 13.18 -11.06 -18.44
C GLU A 154 12.63 -9.78 -19.12
N ALA A 155 12.71 -8.61 -18.47
CA ALA A 155 12.16 -7.36 -18.95
C ALA A 155 12.87 -6.84 -20.21
N ARG A 156 12.11 -6.18 -21.06
CA ARG A 156 12.67 -5.51 -22.24
C ARG A 156 13.48 -4.26 -21.86
N PRO A 157 14.43 -3.84 -22.69
CA PRO A 157 15.27 -2.67 -22.37
C PRO A 157 14.47 -1.41 -22.06
N GLU A 158 13.32 -1.19 -22.70
CA GLU A 158 12.44 -0.04 -22.47
C GLU A 158 11.80 -0.06 -21.06
N GLU A 159 11.45 -1.25 -20.56
CA GLU A 159 10.89 -1.45 -19.23
C GLU A 159 11.97 -1.26 -18.15
N LEU A 160 13.18 -1.76 -18.40
CA LEU A 160 14.34 -1.56 -17.52
C LEU A 160 14.73 -0.09 -17.43
N ARG A 161 14.64 0.66 -18.54
CA ARG A 161 14.90 2.09 -18.56
C ARG A 161 13.99 2.85 -17.60
N VAL A 162 12.68 2.59 -17.62
CA VAL A 162 11.71 3.21 -16.71
C VAL A 162 12.08 2.93 -15.25
N PHE A 163 12.54 1.72 -14.97
CA PHE A 163 12.95 1.31 -13.63
C PHE A 163 14.20 2.07 -13.15
N LEU A 164 15.15 2.29 -14.06
CA LEU A 164 16.38 3.05 -13.77
C LEU A 164 16.10 4.55 -13.62
N GLU A 165 15.19 5.11 -14.42
CA GLU A 165 14.77 6.51 -14.33
C GLU A 165 14.02 6.79 -13.01
N GLU A 166 13.26 5.84 -12.48
CA GLU A 166 12.62 5.97 -11.16
C GLU A 166 13.61 5.85 -9.99
N ALA A 167 14.76 5.18 -10.20
CA ALA A 167 15.78 4.96 -9.17
C ALA A 167 16.83 6.09 -9.11
N ALA A 168 16.94 6.91 -10.16
CA ALA A 168 17.91 8.00 -10.29
C ALA A 168 17.40 9.32 -9.70
#